data_74876760b7b6d5ebef3d599f85b28a39
#
_entry.id   74876760b7b6d5ebef3d599f85b28a39
#
_cell.length_a   1.000
_cell.length_b   1.000
_cell.length_c   1.000
_cell.angle_alpha   90.00
_cell.angle_beta   90.00
_cell.angle_gamma   90.00
#
_symmetry.space_group_name_H-M   'P 1'
#
loop_
_entity.id
_entity.type
_entity.pdbx_description
1 polymer ?
#
loop_
_entity_poly.entity_id
_entity_poly.type
_entity_poly.pdbx_seq_one_letter_code
_entity_poly.pdbx_strand_id
1 'polypeptide(L)'
;MHTKTVLILSDDVEFAHTVMGRWQVERSVPAFILMRGETWSGNHAAEYGLAIVGRIHGPRQAAILDTLESAATPCIYLPPEGTNLAALRAEHSRLVILGRHDGWVDALVLVGGEALLRGDAQARALHAEREAALCRRESALGRYMLEMRHPFNNALTSVLGNAELILLDPGALAAPVRDQVETIQKMSLRLLEIMKRFTSLDSEMKYAESKSGNSQPAPAPALDPRVAAAVAAAKGTTVH
;
A
#
# COMPACT_ATOMS: atom_id res chain seq x y z
N MET A 1 -6.27 0.54 -11.98
CA MET A 1 -7.43 1.10 -11.25
C MET A 1 -8.22 -0.09 -10.72
N HIS A 2 -8.16 -0.38 -9.43
CA HIS A 2 -9.04 -1.39 -8.83
C HIS A 2 -10.43 -0.79 -8.80
N THR A 3 -11.34 -1.38 -9.56
CA THR A 3 -12.76 -1.02 -9.55
C THR A 3 -13.29 -1.37 -8.16
N LYS A 4 -13.65 -0.35 -7.38
CA LYS A 4 -14.20 -0.57 -6.04
C LYS A 4 -15.51 -1.30 -6.16
N THR A 5 -15.61 -2.46 -5.55
CA THR A 5 -16.83 -3.26 -5.56
C THR A 5 -17.58 -3.02 -4.26
N VAL A 6 -18.84 -2.61 -4.39
CA VAL A 6 -19.79 -2.45 -3.29
C VAL A 6 -20.72 -3.65 -3.28
N LEU A 7 -20.72 -4.37 -2.17
CA LEU A 7 -21.66 -5.46 -1.92
C LEU A 7 -22.94 -4.91 -1.32
N ILE A 8 -24.08 -5.16 -1.95
CA ILE A 8 -25.41 -4.87 -1.39
C ILE A 8 -26.07 -6.18 -0.98
N LEU A 9 -26.26 -6.34 0.32
CA LEU A 9 -26.94 -7.50 0.92
C LEU A 9 -28.35 -7.10 1.35
N SER A 10 -29.35 -7.52 0.61
CA SER A 10 -30.74 -7.24 0.96
C SER A 10 -31.69 -8.22 0.28
N ASP A 11 -32.73 -8.62 0.99
CA ASP A 11 -33.84 -9.38 0.43
C ASP A 11 -34.87 -8.45 -0.23
N ASP A 12 -34.75 -7.14 -0.03
CA ASP A 12 -35.57 -6.09 -0.64
C ASP A 12 -34.88 -5.55 -1.89
N VAL A 13 -35.42 -5.88 -3.05
CA VAL A 13 -34.87 -5.49 -4.36
C VAL A 13 -35.06 -3.99 -4.61
N GLU A 14 -36.15 -3.39 -4.13
CA GLU A 14 -36.37 -1.94 -4.27
C GLU A 14 -35.35 -1.12 -3.52
N PHE A 15 -34.97 -1.58 -2.33
CA PHE A 15 -33.89 -0.98 -1.57
C PHE A 15 -32.58 -0.93 -2.40
N ALA A 16 -32.20 -2.06 -3.00
CA ALA A 16 -30.97 -2.14 -3.79
C ALA A 16 -31.03 -1.22 -5.02
N HIS A 17 -32.14 -1.20 -5.74
CA HIS A 17 -32.37 -0.31 -6.89
C HIS A 17 -32.30 1.16 -6.50
N THR A 18 -32.89 1.53 -5.36
CA THR A 18 -32.87 2.90 -4.84
C THR A 18 -31.45 3.35 -4.54
N VAL A 19 -30.66 2.52 -3.86
CA VAL A 19 -29.25 2.82 -3.55
C VAL A 19 -28.43 2.96 -4.83
N MET A 20 -28.52 1.98 -5.75
CA MET A 20 -27.79 2.02 -7.02
C MET A 20 -28.18 3.22 -7.88
N GLY A 21 -29.48 3.49 -8.01
CA GLY A 21 -30.01 4.62 -8.80
C GLY A 21 -29.50 5.96 -8.29
N ARG A 22 -29.49 6.15 -6.96
CA ARG A 22 -28.96 7.39 -6.38
C ARG A 22 -27.45 7.52 -6.59
N TRP A 23 -26.71 6.42 -6.50
CA TRP A 23 -25.25 6.46 -6.70
C TRP A 23 -24.84 6.74 -8.15
N GLN A 24 -25.67 6.37 -9.13
CA GLN A 24 -25.41 6.66 -10.56
C GLN A 24 -25.36 8.15 -10.88
N VAL A 25 -25.88 9.01 -10.02
CA VAL A 25 -25.82 10.48 -10.17
C VAL A 25 -24.47 11.04 -9.70
N GLU A 26 -23.68 10.25 -8.98
CA GLU A 26 -22.39 10.67 -8.47
C GLU A 26 -21.30 10.61 -9.57
N ARG A 27 -20.25 11.42 -9.40
CA ARG A 27 -19.11 11.46 -10.35
C ARG A 27 -18.32 10.15 -10.44
N SER A 28 -18.36 9.34 -9.40
CA SER A 28 -17.66 8.06 -9.31
C SER A 28 -18.63 6.99 -8.89
N VAL A 29 -18.97 6.12 -9.83
CA VAL A 29 -19.90 5.00 -9.60
C VAL A 29 -19.06 3.74 -9.37
N PRO A 30 -19.19 3.06 -8.21
CA PRO A 30 -18.54 1.79 -7.97
C PRO A 30 -19.20 0.65 -8.75
N ALA A 31 -18.53 -0.49 -8.85
CA ALA A 31 -19.18 -1.72 -9.28
C ALA A 31 -20.05 -2.26 -8.14
N PHE A 32 -21.27 -2.70 -8.46
CA PHE A 32 -22.19 -3.26 -7.48
C PHE A 32 -22.35 -4.77 -7.65
N ILE A 33 -22.36 -5.48 -6.53
CA ILE A 33 -22.76 -6.88 -6.46
C ILE A 33 -23.97 -6.93 -5.52
N LEU A 34 -25.10 -7.41 -6.04
CA LEU A 34 -26.32 -7.60 -5.27
C LEU A 34 -26.47 -9.06 -4.88
N MET A 35 -26.64 -9.31 -3.60
CA MET A 35 -26.89 -10.64 -3.05
C MET A 35 -28.03 -10.62 -2.03
N ARG A 36 -28.77 -11.73 -1.96
CA ARG A 36 -29.74 -11.99 -0.90
C ARG A 36 -29.05 -12.58 0.31
N GLY A 37 -29.63 -12.39 1.50
CA GLY A 37 -29.11 -12.96 2.74
C GLY A 37 -28.94 -14.49 2.70
N GLU A 38 -29.82 -15.21 1.96
CA GLU A 38 -29.74 -16.66 1.82
C GLU A 38 -28.58 -17.13 0.95
N THR A 39 -28.18 -16.36 -0.06
CA THR A 39 -27.15 -16.75 -1.03
C THR A 39 -25.75 -16.36 -0.60
N TRP A 40 -25.63 -15.47 0.36
CA TRP A 40 -24.32 -15.01 0.82
C TRP A 40 -23.70 -15.99 1.83
N SER A 41 -22.50 -16.47 1.52
CA SER A 41 -21.77 -17.46 2.32
C SER A 41 -20.72 -16.86 3.26
N GLY A 42 -20.46 -15.54 3.19
CA GLY A 42 -19.41 -14.88 3.96
C GLY A 42 -18.01 -15.02 3.36
N ASN A 43 -17.83 -15.89 2.38
CA ASN A 43 -16.57 -16.05 1.68
C ASN A 43 -16.25 -14.74 0.93
N HIS A 44 -14.95 -14.36 0.96
CA HIS A 44 -14.48 -13.16 0.28
C HIS A 44 -15.02 -11.82 0.82
N ALA A 45 -15.57 -11.78 2.04
CA ALA A 45 -16.05 -10.54 2.64
C ALA A 45 -15.02 -9.41 2.59
N ALA A 46 -13.75 -9.71 2.85
CA ALA A 46 -12.65 -8.74 2.82
C ALA A 46 -12.28 -8.19 1.43
N GLU A 47 -12.79 -8.78 0.35
CA GLU A 47 -12.50 -8.32 -1.02
C GLU A 47 -13.37 -7.14 -1.45
N TYR A 48 -14.47 -6.87 -0.72
CA TYR A 48 -15.33 -5.75 -0.99
C TYR A 48 -14.81 -4.46 -0.36
N GLY A 49 -14.86 -3.38 -1.13
CA GLY A 49 -14.50 -2.06 -0.63
C GLY A 49 -15.52 -1.49 0.37
N LEU A 50 -16.77 -1.92 0.27
CA LEU A 50 -17.87 -1.53 1.13
C LEU A 50 -18.98 -2.59 1.06
N ALA A 51 -19.57 -2.93 2.19
CA ALA A 51 -20.81 -3.69 2.27
C ALA A 51 -21.97 -2.77 2.73
N ILE A 52 -23.11 -2.87 2.06
CA ILE A 52 -24.35 -2.19 2.43
C ILE A 52 -25.36 -3.27 2.76
N VAL A 53 -25.79 -3.30 4.01
CA VAL A 53 -26.74 -4.31 4.48
C VAL A 53 -28.09 -3.65 4.70
N GLY A 54 -29.07 -4.09 3.92
CA GLY A 54 -30.46 -3.71 4.08
C GLY A 54 -31.25 -4.71 4.94
N ARG A 55 -32.54 -4.83 4.66
CA ARG A 55 -33.41 -5.80 5.33
C ARG A 55 -33.07 -7.21 4.88
N ILE A 56 -32.76 -8.07 5.84
CA ILE A 56 -32.57 -9.52 5.65
C ILE A 56 -33.61 -10.25 6.49
N HIS A 57 -34.28 -11.22 5.91
CA HIS A 57 -35.27 -12.02 6.59
C HIS A 57 -34.63 -13.19 7.36
N GLY A 58 -35.15 -13.47 8.54
CA GLY A 58 -34.73 -14.64 9.35
C GLY A 58 -33.49 -14.41 10.22
N PRO A 59 -32.98 -15.48 10.82
CA PRO A 59 -31.94 -15.39 11.86
C PRO A 59 -30.52 -15.13 11.33
N ARG A 60 -30.33 -15.10 10.01
CA ARG A 60 -28.99 -14.93 9.38
C ARG A 60 -28.43 -13.54 9.47
N GLN A 61 -29.27 -12.55 9.76
CA GLN A 61 -28.84 -11.14 9.79
C GLN A 61 -27.68 -10.92 10.76
N ALA A 62 -27.80 -11.40 12.01
CA ALA A 62 -26.74 -11.27 13.00
C ALA A 62 -25.42 -11.92 12.52
N ALA A 63 -25.48 -13.16 12.05
CA ALA A 63 -24.31 -13.86 11.53
C ALA A 63 -23.63 -13.15 10.35
N ILE A 64 -24.41 -12.49 9.49
CA ILE A 64 -23.90 -11.68 8.37
C ILE A 64 -23.14 -10.46 8.90
N LEU A 65 -23.74 -9.73 9.86
CA LEU A 65 -23.11 -8.55 10.45
C LEU A 65 -21.82 -8.94 11.18
N ASP A 66 -21.82 -10.02 11.97
CA ASP A 66 -20.64 -10.54 12.67
C ASP A 66 -19.54 -10.94 11.69
N THR A 67 -19.90 -11.56 10.57
CA THR A 67 -18.93 -11.96 9.55
C THR A 67 -18.28 -10.74 8.88
N LEU A 68 -19.07 -9.72 8.53
CA LEU A 68 -18.54 -8.47 7.96
C LEU A 68 -17.65 -7.71 8.94
N GLU A 69 -18.06 -7.68 10.22
CA GLU A 69 -17.27 -7.05 11.27
C GLU A 69 -15.94 -7.78 11.52
N SER A 70 -15.96 -9.11 11.52
CA SER A 70 -14.77 -9.96 11.67
C SER A 70 -13.81 -9.83 10.49
N ALA A 71 -14.34 -9.67 9.28
CA ALA A 71 -13.56 -9.45 8.06
C ALA A 71 -12.98 -8.02 7.98
N ALA A 72 -13.34 -7.14 8.91
CA ALA A 72 -13.00 -5.71 8.92
C ALA A 72 -13.42 -4.98 7.61
N THR A 73 -14.45 -5.48 6.95
CA THR A 73 -15.02 -4.84 5.76
C THR A 73 -15.81 -3.61 6.18
N PRO A 74 -15.56 -2.42 5.61
CA PRO A 74 -16.41 -1.27 5.86
C PRO A 74 -17.87 -1.62 5.58
N CYS A 75 -18.73 -1.45 6.56
CA CYS A 75 -20.13 -1.87 6.44
C CYS A 75 -21.08 -0.77 6.92
N ILE A 76 -22.10 -0.50 6.11
CA ILE A 76 -23.23 0.37 6.45
C ILE A 76 -24.45 -0.51 6.58
N TYR A 77 -25.04 -0.53 7.77
CA TYR A 77 -26.27 -1.28 8.03
C TYR A 77 -27.45 -0.33 8.17
N LEU A 78 -28.53 -0.63 7.45
CA LEU A 78 -29.82 0.07 7.53
C LEU A 78 -30.88 -0.87 8.11
N PRO A 79 -31.07 -0.83 9.42
CA PRO A 79 -32.09 -1.67 10.07
C PRO A 79 -33.50 -1.28 9.65
N PRO A 80 -34.48 -2.18 9.86
CA PRO A 80 -35.91 -1.86 9.69
C PRO A 80 -36.34 -0.71 10.60
N GLU A 81 -37.40 -0.01 10.19
CA GLU A 81 -38.01 1.04 10.99
C GLU A 81 -38.46 0.53 12.37
N GLY A 82 -38.28 1.35 13.39
CA GLY A 82 -38.64 0.99 14.79
C GLY A 82 -37.53 0.23 15.53
N THR A 83 -36.43 -0.10 14.90
CA THR A 83 -35.30 -0.77 15.57
C THR A 83 -34.58 0.18 16.52
N ASN A 84 -34.17 -0.29 17.70
CA ASN A 84 -33.38 0.48 18.66
C ASN A 84 -31.93 0.65 18.16
N LEU A 85 -31.66 1.79 17.51
CA LEU A 85 -30.35 2.09 16.95
C LEU A 85 -29.25 2.22 18.04
N ALA A 86 -29.59 2.64 19.23
CA ALA A 86 -28.61 2.79 20.31
C ALA A 86 -28.11 1.42 20.79
N ALA A 87 -29.00 0.44 20.93
CA ALA A 87 -28.65 -0.93 21.27
C ALA A 87 -27.77 -1.58 20.19
N LEU A 88 -28.14 -1.43 18.92
CA LEU A 88 -27.35 -1.96 17.79
C LEU A 88 -25.96 -1.36 17.70
N ARG A 89 -25.82 -0.05 17.95
CA ARG A 89 -24.50 0.62 17.95
C ARG A 89 -23.63 0.17 19.12
N ALA A 90 -24.22 -0.23 20.23
CA ALA A 90 -23.49 -0.78 21.37
C ALA A 90 -22.99 -2.22 21.08
N GLU A 91 -23.79 -3.00 20.34
CA GLU A 91 -23.48 -4.37 19.96
C GLU A 91 -22.44 -4.43 18.83
N HIS A 92 -22.59 -3.59 17.79
CA HIS A 92 -21.73 -3.55 16.61
C HIS A 92 -20.97 -2.22 16.50
N SER A 93 -19.87 -2.11 17.21
CA SER A 93 -19.11 -0.85 17.31
C SER A 93 -18.36 -0.47 16.02
N ARG A 94 -18.11 -1.41 15.13
CA ARG A 94 -17.39 -1.20 13.86
C ARG A 94 -18.31 -0.93 12.68
N LEU A 95 -19.61 -1.15 12.83
CA LEU A 95 -20.56 -0.93 11.76
C LEU A 95 -21.09 0.51 11.80
N VAL A 96 -21.27 1.09 10.63
CA VAL A 96 -21.99 2.36 10.50
C VAL A 96 -23.49 2.03 10.42
N ILE A 97 -24.26 2.41 11.45
CA ILE A 97 -25.69 2.15 11.51
C ILE A 97 -26.43 3.42 11.16
N LEU A 98 -27.15 3.40 10.04
CA LEU A 98 -28.00 4.49 9.57
C LEU A 98 -29.49 4.17 9.78
N GLY A 99 -30.20 5.11 10.38
CA GLY A 99 -31.66 5.01 10.46
C GLY A 99 -32.32 5.39 9.13
N ARG A 100 -33.45 4.78 8.83
CA ARG A 100 -34.30 5.18 7.69
C ARG A 100 -35.11 6.42 8.08
N HIS A 101 -34.73 7.56 7.55
CA HIS A 101 -35.41 8.85 7.69
C HIS A 101 -35.38 9.56 6.34
N ASP A 102 -36.06 10.65 6.19
CA ASP A 102 -36.06 11.42 4.94
C ASP A 102 -34.60 11.77 4.55
N GLY A 103 -34.22 11.45 3.31
CA GLY A 103 -32.86 11.67 2.81
C GLY A 103 -31.82 10.59 3.21
N TRP A 104 -32.24 9.45 3.78
CA TRP A 104 -31.33 8.37 4.17
C TRP A 104 -30.43 7.87 3.03
N VAL A 105 -30.95 7.89 1.79
CA VAL A 105 -30.20 7.42 0.60
C VAL A 105 -29.04 8.35 0.30
N ASP A 106 -29.25 9.67 0.42
CA ASP A 106 -28.22 10.68 0.24
C ASP A 106 -27.13 10.54 1.31
N ALA A 107 -27.54 10.35 2.56
CA ALA A 107 -26.62 10.10 3.67
C ALA A 107 -25.82 8.81 3.46
N LEU A 108 -26.45 7.73 3.00
CA LEU A 108 -25.80 6.46 2.70
C LEU A 108 -24.77 6.61 1.60
N VAL A 109 -25.10 7.27 0.50
CA VAL A 109 -24.18 7.49 -0.63
C VAL A 109 -22.99 8.36 -0.22
N LEU A 110 -23.23 9.40 0.57
CA LEU A 110 -22.18 10.26 1.10
C LEU A 110 -21.20 9.48 2.00
N VAL A 111 -21.74 8.75 2.99
CA VAL A 111 -20.93 7.98 3.94
C VAL A 111 -20.22 6.82 3.24
N GLY A 112 -20.91 6.14 2.32
CA GLY A 112 -20.33 5.06 1.54
C GLY A 112 -19.23 5.54 0.60
N GLY A 113 -19.43 6.67 -0.06
CA GLY A 113 -18.41 7.32 -0.89
C GLY A 113 -17.15 7.67 -0.09
N GLU A 114 -17.34 8.26 1.09
CA GLU A 114 -16.22 8.58 1.99
C GLU A 114 -15.49 7.31 2.49
N ALA A 115 -16.22 6.25 2.84
CA ALA A 115 -15.63 4.98 3.25
C ALA A 115 -14.77 4.38 2.12
N LEU A 116 -15.24 4.42 0.88
CA LEU A 116 -14.49 3.96 -0.29
C LEU A 116 -13.24 4.81 -0.53
N LEU A 117 -13.32 6.12 -0.40
CA LEU A 117 -12.16 7.03 -0.54
C LEU A 117 -11.10 6.78 0.53
N ARG A 118 -11.52 6.58 1.78
CA ARG A 118 -10.60 6.23 2.89
C ARG A 118 -9.92 4.89 2.67
N GLY A 119 -10.67 3.88 2.24
CA GLY A 119 -10.11 2.57 1.90
C GLY A 119 -9.02 2.66 0.84
N ASP A 120 -9.23 3.46 -0.21
CA ASP A 120 -8.21 3.67 -1.25
C ASP A 120 -7.00 4.43 -0.74
N ALA A 121 -7.20 5.46 0.06
CA ALA A 121 -6.10 6.22 0.63
C ALA A 121 -5.24 5.31 1.53
N GLN A 122 -5.87 4.48 2.35
CA GLN A 122 -5.20 3.52 3.21
C GLN A 122 -4.44 2.44 2.42
N ALA A 123 -5.05 1.88 1.36
CA ALA A 123 -4.39 0.92 0.49
C ALA A 123 -3.16 1.52 -0.21
N ARG A 124 -3.27 2.76 -0.70
CA ARG A 124 -2.13 3.49 -1.30
C ARG A 124 -1.03 3.77 -0.29
N ALA A 125 -1.38 4.19 0.92
CA ALA A 125 -0.41 4.43 1.98
C ALA A 125 0.35 3.14 2.34
N LEU A 126 -0.35 2.02 2.51
CA LEU A 126 0.26 0.73 2.81
C LEU A 126 1.18 0.25 1.68
N HIS A 127 0.79 0.47 0.41
CA HIS A 127 1.64 0.15 -0.74
C HIS A 127 2.92 0.99 -0.74
N ALA A 128 2.78 2.30 -0.55
CA ALA A 128 3.93 3.21 -0.47
C ALA A 128 4.87 2.88 0.70
N GLU A 129 4.34 2.49 1.85
CA GLU A 129 5.14 2.03 3.00
C GLU A 129 5.94 0.76 2.69
N ARG A 130 5.32 -0.22 2.01
CA ARG A 130 5.99 -1.45 1.58
C ARG A 130 7.11 -1.17 0.58
N GLU A 131 6.85 -0.34 -0.42
CA GLU A 131 7.86 0.08 -1.38
C GLU A 131 9.02 0.82 -0.70
N ALA A 132 8.72 1.76 0.20
CA ALA A 132 9.73 2.47 0.97
C ALA A 132 10.54 1.53 1.88
N ALA A 133 9.94 0.49 2.45
CA ALA A 133 10.65 -0.50 3.25
C ALA A 133 11.60 -1.36 2.39
N LEU A 134 11.18 -1.78 1.21
CA LEU A 134 12.04 -2.49 0.26
C LEU A 134 13.21 -1.62 -0.18
N CYS A 135 12.97 -0.39 -0.57
CA CYS A 135 13.99 0.56 -0.99
C CYS A 135 15.01 0.85 0.14
N ARG A 136 14.54 0.98 1.39
CA ARG A 136 15.45 1.13 2.56
C ARG A 136 16.34 -0.09 2.77
N ARG A 137 15.78 -1.31 2.59
CA ARG A 137 16.54 -2.55 2.72
C ARG A 137 17.63 -2.65 1.64
N GLU A 138 17.30 -2.35 0.40
CA GLU A 138 18.25 -2.34 -0.72
C GLU A 138 19.35 -1.30 -0.53
N SER A 139 18.98 -0.10 -0.08
CA SER A 139 19.94 0.97 0.22
C SER A 139 20.87 0.60 1.38
N ALA A 140 20.37 -0.09 2.41
CA ALA A 140 21.20 -0.56 3.52
C ALA A 140 22.20 -1.63 3.05
N LEU A 141 21.77 -2.56 2.20
CA LEU A 141 22.64 -3.58 1.62
C LEU A 141 23.72 -2.94 0.73
N GLY A 142 23.33 -1.99 -0.12
CA GLY A 142 24.28 -1.25 -0.97
C GLY A 142 25.34 -0.54 -0.13
N ARG A 143 24.96 0.13 0.95
CA ARG A 143 25.87 0.81 1.87
C ARG A 143 26.84 -0.17 2.54
N TYR A 144 26.34 -1.29 3.04
CA TYR A 144 27.17 -2.34 3.62
C TYR A 144 28.21 -2.88 2.62
N MET A 145 27.81 -3.12 1.37
CA MET A 145 28.72 -3.56 0.32
C MET A 145 29.82 -2.52 0.02
N LEU A 146 29.49 -1.24 0.08
CA LEU A 146 30.48 -0.15 -0.09
C LEU A 146 31.46 -0.06 1.08
N GLU A 147 30.99 -0.22 2.30
CA GLU A 147 31.82 -0.25 3.50
C GLU A 147 32.83 -1.44 3.47
N MET A 148 32.37 -2.59 2.99
CA MET A 148 33.16 -3.80 2.85
C MET A 148 34.19 -3.74 1.70
N ARG A 149 34.09 -2.76 0.81
CA ARG A 149 35.00 -2.63 -0.36
C ARG A 149 36.50 -2.61 0.03
N HIS A 150 36.87 -1.80 1.00
CA HIS A 150 38.25 -1.68 1.43
C HIS A 150 38.80 -2.96 2.07
N PRO A 151 38.11 -3.61 3.03
CA PRO A 151 38.52 -4.90 3.55
C PRO A 151 38.65 -5.98 2.48
N PHE A 152 37.68 -6.05 1.54
CA PHE A 152 37.75 -7.02 0.43
C PHE A 152 38.92 -6.78 -0.49
N ASN A 153 39.16 -5.54 -0.92
CA ASN A 153 40.32 -5.22 -1.77
C ASN A 153 41.65 -5.57 -1.08
N ASN A 154 41.77 -5.25 0.21
CA ASN A 154 42.99 -5.57 0.97
C ASN A 154 43.22 -7.07 1.07
N ALA A 155 42.18 -7.85 1.37
CA ALA A 155 42.23 -9.30 1.44
C ALA A 155 42.62 -9.92 0.08
N LEU A 156 41.95 -9.48 -1.00
CA LEU A 156 42.20 -9.96 -2.36
C LEU A 156 43.64 -9.60 -2.83
N THR A 157 44.12 -8.39 -2.52
CA THR A 157 45.47 -7.98 -2.85
C THR A 157 46.51 -8.82 -2.08
N SER A 158 46.23 -9.14 -0.82
CA SER A 158 47.12 -10.03 -0.03
C SER A 158 47.14 -11.46 -0.61
N VAL A 159 45.95 -12.01 -0.96
CA VAL A 159 45.88 -13.35 -1.59
C VAL A 159 46.58 -13.37 -2.93
N LEU A 160 46.39 -12.35 -3.76
CA LEU A 160 47.02 -12.22 -5.07
C LEU A 160 48.55 -12.12 -4.93
N GLY A 161 49.03 -11.24 -4.05
CA GLY A 161 50.49 -11.08 -3.81
C GLY A 161 51.14 -12.35 -3.29
N ASN A 162 50.51 -13.08 -2.37
CA ASN A 162 51.02 -14.36 -1.92
C ASN A 162 51.07 -15.42 -3.03
N ALA A 163 50.03 -15.49 -3.86
CA ALA A 163 49.98 -16.39 -5.01
C ALA A 163 51.09 -16.06 -6.03
N GLU A 164 51.32 -14.78 -6.31
CA GLU A 164 52.41 -14.32 -7.19
C GLU A 164 53.80 -14.66 -6.61
N LEU A 165 54.01 -14.44 -5.31
CA LEU A 165 55.26 -14.81 -4.65
C LEU A 165 55.54 -16.30 -4.74
N ILE A 166 54.56 -17.16 -4.55
CA ILE A 166 54.68 -18.61 -4.68
C ILE A 166 55.02 -19.03 -6.11
N LEU A 167 54.49 -18.34 -7.11
CA LEU A 167 54.73 -18.62 -8.52
C LEU A 167 56.04 -18.09 -9.06
N LEU A 168 56.76 -17.20 -8.30
CA LEU A 168 58.05 -16.68 -8.68
C LEU A 168 59.14 -17.73 -8.67
N ASP A 169 59.03 -18.81 -7.87
CA ASP A 169 59.97 -19.94 -7.86
C ASP A 169 59.29 -21.22 -8.43
N PRO A 170 59.18 -21.31 -9.75
CA PRO A 170 58.42 -22.40 -10.38
C PRO A 170 59.08 -23.78 -10.24
N GLY A 171 60.37 -23.83 -9.85
CA GLY A 171 61.10 -25.08 -9.63
C GLY A 171 60.80 -25.78 -8.30
N ALA A 172 60.26 -25.06 -7.32
CA ALA A 172 59.97 -25.58 -5.98
C ALA A 172 58.57 -26.28 -5.87
N LEU A 173 57.70 -26.12 -6.87
CA LEU A 173 56.34 -26.60 -6.81
C LEU A 173 56.07 -27.82 -7.68
N ALA A 174 55.42 -28.85 -7.14
CA ALA A 174 54.84 -29.92 -7.93
C ALA A 174 53.75 -29.36 -8.89
N ALA A 175 53.65 -29.90 -10.11
CA ALA A 175 52.72 -29.40 -11.13
C ALA A 175 51.28 -29.22 -10.64
N PRO A 176 50.67 -30.16 -9.88
CA PRO A 176 49.30 -29.97 -9.40
C PRO A 176 49.15 -28.79 -8.42
N VAL A 177 50.19 -28.48 -7.63
CA VAL A 177 50.13 -27.36 -6.69
C VAL A 177 50.29 -26.03 -7.43
N ARG A 178 51.07 -25.97 -8.46
CA ARG A 178 51.20 -24.81 -9.35
C ARG A 178 49.86 -24.48 -9.98
N ASP A 179 49.19 -25.47 -10.57
CA ASP A 179 47.87 -25.29 -11.22
C ASP A 179 46.84 -24.73 -10.24
N GLN A 180 46.86 -25.18 -8.99
CA GLN A 180 46.00 -24.65 -7.92
C GLN A 180 46.29 -23.19 -7.60
N VAL A 181 47.57 -22.81 -7.46
CA VAL A 181 47.98 -21.43 -7.16
C VAL A 181 47.63 -20.49 -8.33
N GLU A 182 47.85 -20.94 -9.58
CA GLU A 182 47.44 -20.17 -10.75
C GLU A 182 45.91 -19.99 -10.79
N THR A 183 45.17 -21.00 -10.37
CA THR A 183 43.68 -20.90 -10.28
C THR A 183 43.30 -19.86 -9.21
N ILE A 184 43.93 -19.86 -8.04
CA ILE A 184 43.70 -18.86 -6.98
C ILE A 184 44.01 -17.46 -7.51
N GLN A 185 45.12 -17.28 -8.22
CA GLN A 185 45.51 -16.00 -8.82
C GLN A 185 44.44 -15.51 -9.80
N LYS A 186 44.03 -16.36 -10.75
CA LYS A 186 42.97 -16.04 -11.74
C LYS A 186 41.66 -15.66 -11.09
N MET A 187 41.23 -16.41 -10.05
CA MET A 187 40.00 -16.13 -9.32
C MET A 187 40.08 -14.82 -8.54
N SER A 188 41.21 -14.51 -7.91
CA SER A 188 41.45 -13.24 -7.19
C SER A 188 41.37 -12.04 -8.12
N LEU A 189 42.00 -12.12 -9.32
CA LEU A 189 41.88 -11.08 -10.35
C LEU A 189 40.42 -10.86 -10.80
N ARG A 190 39.68 -11.95 -11.00
CA ARG A 190 38.28 -11.86 -11.37
C ARG A 190 37.45 -11.20 -10.30
N LEU A 191 37.66 -11.50 -9.03
CA LEU A 191 36.98 -10.86 -7.92
C LEU A 191 37.29 -9.36 -7.83
N LEU A 192 38.57 -8.97 -8.03
CA LEU A 192 38.94 -7.55 -8.11
C LEU A 192 38.23 -6.82 -9.25
N GLU A 193 38.07 -7.47 -10.40
CA GLU A 193 37.31 -6.88 -11.52
C GLU A 193 35.83 -6.69 -11.17
N ILE A 194 35.19 -7.67 -10.53
CA ILE A 194 33.83 -7.54 -10.03
C ILE A 194 33.69 -6.37 -9.05
N MET A 195 34.60 -6.24 -8.12
CA MET A 195 34.61 -5.14 -7.15
C MET A 195 34.80 -3.77 -7.81
N LYS A 196 35.63 -3.67 -8.85
CA LYS A 196 35.78 -2.43 -9.65
C LYS A 196 34.44 -2.06 -10.34
N ARG A 197 33.78 -3.01 -10.96
CA ARG A 197 32.46 -2.77 -11.61
C ARG A 197 31.43 -2.31 -10.60
N PHE A 198 31.39 -2.90 -9.41
CA PHE A 198 30.48 -2.49 -8.35
C PHE A 198 30.74 -1.03 -7.91
N THR A 199 31.99 -0.62 -7.84
CA THR A 199 32.35 0.77 -7.52
C THR A 199 31.94 1.77 -8.61
N SER A 200 32.04 1.37 -9.88
CA SER A 200 31.58 2.19 -11.02
C SER A 200 30.08 2.44 -10.95
N LEU A 201 29.28 1.38 -10.69
CA LEU A 201 27.84 1.49 -10.52
C LEU A 201 27.42 2.45 -9.38
N ASP A 202 28.12 2.38 -8.24
CA ASP A 202 27.86 3.32 -7.13
C ASP A 202 28.10 4.78 -7.54
N SER A 203 29.18 5.02 -8.29
CA SER A 203 29.49 6.38 -8.78
C SER A 203 28.45 6.87 -9.79
N GLU A 204 27.96 5.99 -10.67
CA GLU A 204 26.92 6.31 -11.63
C GLU A 204 25.58 6.59 -10.95
N MET A 205 25.22 5.81 -9.93
CA MET A 205 24.01 6.03 -9.14
C MET A 205 24.07 7.38 -8.41
N LYS A 206 25.16 7.70 -7.74
CA LYS A 206 25.35 8.99 -7.07
C LYS A 206 25.27 10.17 -8.04
N TYR A 207 25.81 10.02 -9.24
CA TYR A 207 25.70 11.04 -10.28
C TYR A 207 24.25 11.22 -10.76
N ALA A 208 23.50 10.13 -10.93
CA ALA A 208 22.08 10.18 -11.29
C ALA A 208 21.23 10.84 -10.19
N GLU A 209 21.48 10.53 -8.93
CA GLU A 209 20.82 11.14 -7.78
C GLU A 209 21.10 12.65 -7.69
N SER A 210 22.35 13.07 -7.90
CA SER A 210 22.69 14.49 -7.89
C SER A 210 22.02 15.28 -9.01
N LYS A 211 21.75 14.63 -10.14
CA LYS A 211 21.02 15.24 -11.27
C LYS A 211 19.52 15.33 -11.03
N SER A 212 18.91 14.31 -10.39
CA SER A 212 17.48 14.31 -10.07
C SER A 212 17.15 15.23 -8.88
N GLY A 213 18.03 15.38 -7.91
CA GLY A 213 17.89 16.30 -6.78
C GLY A 213 17.93 17.80 -7.15
N ASN A 214 18.41 18.15 -8.35
CA ASN A 214 18.42 19.53 -8.85
C ASN A 214 17.14 19.90 -9.63
N SER A 215 16.19 18.98 -9.77
CA SER A 215 14.83 19.27 -10.25
C SER A 215 14.00 19.77 -9.07
N GLN A 216 14.13 21.06 -8.76
CA GLN A 216 13.31 21.78 -7.80
C GLN A 216 11.82 21.51 -8.15
N PRO A 217 10.99 21.01 -7.23
CA PRO A 217 9.56 20.90 -7.51
C PRO A 217 9.05 22.28 -7.89
N ALA A 218 8.33 22.38 -9.00
CA ALA A 218 7.70 23.62 -9.44
C ALA A 218 6.95 24.23 -8.24
N PRO A 219 7.07 25.55 -8.00
CA PRO A 219 6.36 26.20 -6.91
C PRO A 219 4.88 25.88 -7.05
N ALA A 220 4.26 25.43 -5.95
CA ALA A 220 2.83 25.16 -5.90
C ALA A 220 2.09 26.38 -6.50
N PRO A 221 1.07 26.18 -7.36
CA PRO A 221 0.33 27.28 -7.93
C PRO A 221 -0.17 28.16 -6.79
N ALA A 222 0.15 29.44 -6.85
CA ALA A 222 -0.29 30.45 -5.89
C ALA A 222 -1.81 30.34 -5.76
N LEU A 223 -2.30 30.17 -4.56
CA LEU A 223 -3.74 30.18 -4.28
C LEU A 223 -4.34 31.47 -4.85
N ASP A 224 -5.39 31.30 -5.65
CA ASP A 224 -6.14 32.42 -6.21
C ASP A 224 -6.42 33.45 -5.11
N PRO A 225 -6.07 34.74 -5.29
CA PRO A 225 -6.28 35.76 -4.27
C PRO A 225 -7.72 35.86 -3.75
N ARG A 226 -8.68 35.41 -4.57
CA ARG A 226 -10.11 35.33 -4.20
C ARG A 226 -10.41 34.24 -3.17
N VAL A 227 -9.67 33.14 -3.21
CA VAL A 227 -9.80 32.05 -2.22
C VAL A 227 -9.12 32.44 -0.92
N ALA A 228 -7.99 33.12 -0.98
CA ALA A 228 -7.30 33.65 0.21
C ALA A 228 -8.16 34.68 0.97
N ALA A 229 -8.86 35.57 0.24
CA ALA A 229 -9.76 36.55 0.81
C ALA A 229 -11.00 35.91 1.48
N ALA A 230 -11.56 34.85 0.89
CA ALA A 230 -12.70 34.10 1.44
C ALA A 230 -12.34 33.37 2.75
N VAL A 231 -11.13 32.80 2.84
CA VAL A 231 -10.65 32.13 4.05
C VAL A 231 -10.34 33.13 5.17
N ALA A 232 -9.85 34.33 4.83
CA ALA A 232 -9.63 35.40 5.80
C ALA A 232 -10.95 35.98 6.36
N ALA A 233 -11.97 36.11 5.51
CA ALA A 233 -13.31 36.57 5.92
C ALA A 233 -14.03 35.57 6.85
N ALA A 234 -13.84 34.27 6.63
CA ALA A 234 -14.43 33.21 7.48
C ALA A 234 -13.78 33.11 8.88
N LYS A 235 -12.58 33.60 9.07
CA LYS A 235 -11.90 33.62 10.39
C LYS A 235 -12.18 34.86 11.23
N GLY A 236 -12.85 35.86 10.67
CA GLY A 236 -13.13 37.14 11.32
C GLY A 236 -14.46 37.23 12.07
N THR A 237 -15.29 36.18 12.13
CA THR A 237 -16.62 36.23 12.75
C THR A 237 -16.70 35.29 13.95
N THR A 238 -15.87 35.54 14.95
CA THR A 238 -16.10 34.95 16.29
C THR A 238 -15.55 35.91 17.34
N VAL A 239 -16.26 36.99 17.63
CA VAL A 239 -16.26 37.68 18.94
C VAL A 239 -17.53 38.54 18.99
N HIS A 240 -18.56 38.09 19.67
CA HIS A 240 -19.26 38.78 20.77
C HIS A 240 -20.38 37.86 21.24
#